data_209773acadf443d8076c48a844867b30
#
_entry.id   209773acadf443d8076c48a844867b30
#
_cell.length_a   1.000
_cell.length_b   1.000
_cell.length_c   1.000
_cell.angle_alpha   90.00
_cell.angle_beta   90.00
_cell.angle_gamma   90.00
#
_symmetry.space_group_name_H-M   'P 1'
#
loop_
_entity.id
_entity.type
_entity.pdbx_description
1 polymer ?
#
loop_
_entity_poly.entity_id
_entity_poly.type
_entity_poly.pdbx_seq_one_letter_code
_entity_poly.pdbx_strand_id
1 'polypeptide(L)'
;STAGILGTIGQINYGSAKAGLIGFTKSAARERARYNIIVNCVAPGAATPMTETIRTDERFKTRTLERIPLGRWAEPEELAPVWVFLASEGASYVTGQLIGADGGMSIH
;
A
#
# COMPACT_ATOMS: atom_id res chain seq x y z
N SER A 1 -1.47 3.27 -1.31
CA SER A 1 -0.76 4.25 -0.49
C SER A 1 -1.54 4.57 0.78
N THR A 2 -0.83 4.81 1.86
CA THR A 2 -1.42 5.20 3.13
C THR A 2 -2.18 6.52 3.04
N ALA A 3 -1.74 7.44 2.17
CA ALA A 3 -2.43 8.71 1.95
C ALA A 3 -3.86 8.53 1.46
N GLY A 4 -4.12 7.49 0.65
CA GLY A 4 -5.45 7.17 0.17
C GLY A 4 -6.34 6.50 1.21
N ILE A 5 -5.74 5.88 2.22
CA ILE A 5 -6.46 5.17 3.29
C ILE A 5 -6.77 6.12 4.45
N LEU A 6 -5.77 6.87 4.90
CA LEU A 6 -5.85 7.68 6.12
C LEU A 6 -6.03 9.17 5.87
N GLY A 7 -5.74 9.63 4.64
CA GLY A 7 -5.67 11.05 4.31
C GLY A 7 -4.37 11.67 4.81
N THR A 8 -3.92 12.71 4.13
CA THR A 8 -2.70 13.43 4.49
C THR A 8 -2.87 14.89 4.14
N ILE A 9 -2.54 15.77 5.08
CA ILE A 9 -2.62 17.22 4.85
C ILE A 9 -1.70 17.62 3.71
N GLY A 10 -2.22 18.43 2.77
CA GLY A 10 -1.46 18.90 1.62
C GLY A 10 -1.40 17.94 0.44
N GLN A 11 -2.11 16.80 0.51
CA GLN A 11 -2.10 15.78 -0.54
C GLN A 11 -3.51 15.42 -1.02
N ILE A 12 -4.39 16.41 -1.20
CA ILE A 12 -5.78 16.16 -1.62
C ILE A 12 -5.81 15.38 -2.94
N ASN A 13 -5.08 15.81 -3.96
CA ASN A 13 -5.06 15.15 -5.27
C ASN A 13 -4.48 13.74 -5.18
N TYR A 14 -3.36 13.60 -4.48
CA TYR A 14 -2.68 12.32 -4.32
C TYR A 14 -3.55 11.34 -3.52
N GLY A 15 -4.10 11.78 -2.38
CA GLY A 15 -4.97 10.97 -1.56
C GLY A 15 -6.22 10.54 -2.29
N SER A 16 -6.83 11.45 -3.06
CA SER A 16 -8.02 11.14 -3.85
C SER A 16 -7.73 10.10 -4.94
N ALA A 17 -6.60 10.25 -5.65
CA ALA A 17 -6.20 9.30 -6.69
C ALA A 17 -5.94 7.91 -6.08
N LYS A 18 -5.27 7.85 -4.92
CA LYS A 18 -4.99 6.57 -4.26
C LYS A 18 -6.25 5.93 -3.69
N ALA A 19 -7.17 6.72 -3.14
CA ALA A 19 -8.48 6.22 -2.71
C ALA A 19 -9.31 5.71 -3.88
N GLY A 20 -9.19 6.36 -5.04
CA GLY A 20 -9.83 5.94 -6.29
C GLY A 20 -9.35 4.55 -6.72
N LEU A 21 -8.06 4.24 -6.55
CA LEU A 21 -7.53 2.91 -6.84
C LEU A 21 -8.14 1.83 -5.95
N ILE A 22 -8.42 2.16 -4.69
CA ILE A 22 -9.06 1.23 -3.76
C ILE A 22 -10.49 0.94 -4.22
N GLY A 23 -11.25 1.97 -4.55
CA GLY A 23 -12.61 1.83 -5.09
C GLY A 23 -12.64 1.06 -6.39
N PHE A 24 -11.71 1.37 -7.30
CA PHE A 24 -11.56 0.63 -8.56
C PHE A 24 -11.30 -0.86 -8.29
N THR A 25 -10.37 -1.16 -7.37
CA THR A 25 -10.02 -2.55 -7.04
C THR A 25 -11.24 -3.33 -6.58
N LYS A 26 -12.02 -2.76 -5.67
CA LYS A 26 -13.21 -3.41 -5.12
C LYS A 26 -14.27 -3.65 -6.20
N SER A 27 -14.53 -2.64 -7.02
CA SER A 27 -15.52 -2.75 -8.09
C SER A 27 -15.06 -3.73 -9.17
N ALA A 28 -13.80 -3.65 -9.59
CA ALA A 28 -13.24 -4.57 -10.59
C ALA A 28 -13.26 -6.02 -10.07
N ALA A 29 -12.95 -6.23 -8.79
CA ALA A 29 -13.00 -7.56 -8.20
C ALA A 29 -14.40 -8.17 -8.30
N ARG A 30 -15.44 -7.37 -8.01
CA ARG A 30 -16.83 -7.83 -8.10
C ARG A 30 -17.25 -8.12 -9.54
N GLU A 31 -16.92 -7.23 -10.47
CA GLU A 31 -17.32 -7.38 -11.87
C GLU A 31 -16.60 -8.53 -12.57
N ARG A 32 -15.34 -8.79 -12.23
CA ARG A 32 -14.51 -9.78 -12.91
C ARG A 32 -14.49 -11.15 -12.25
N ALA A 33 -15.07 -11.28 -11.07
CA ALA A 33 -15.11 -12.56 -10.35
C ALA A 33 -15.75 -13.68 -11.18
N ARG A 34 -16.79 -13.37 -11.94
CA ARG A 34 -17.46 -14.36 -12.80
C ARG A 34 -16.56 -14.93 -13.88
N TYR A 35 -15.47 -14.27 -14.21
CA TYR A 35 -14.47 -14.75 -15.17
C TYR A 35 -13.28 -15.40 -14.47
N ASN A 36 -13.38 -15.59 -13.16
CA ASN A 36 -12.30 -16.14 -12.33
C ASN A 36 -11.04 -15.25 -12.35
N ILE A 37 -11.25 -13.93 -12.42
CA ILE A 37 -10.17 -12.95 -12.34
C ILE A 37 -10.19 -12.33 -10.96
N ILE A 38 -9.05 -12.38 -10.26
CA ILE A 38 -8.88 -11.74 -8.96
C ILE A 38 -8.23 -10.36 -9.15
N VAL A 39 -8.62 -9.40 -8.32
CA VAL A 39 -8.10 -8.04 -8.36
C VAL A 39 -7.83 -7.59 -6.93
N ASN A 40 -6.58 -7.26 -6.64
CA ASN A 40 -6.16 -6.81 -5.32
C ASN A 40 -5.31 -5.56 -5.44
N CYS A 41 -5.17 -4.84 -4.35
CA CYS A 41 -4.38 -3.62 -4.27
C CYS A 41 -3.36 -3.75 -3.14
N VAL A 42 -2.15 -3.25 -3.36
CA VAL A 42 -1.10 -3.22 -2.34
C VAL A 42 -0.79 -1.78 -1.97
N ALA A 43 -0.69 -1.50 -0.69
CA ALA A 43 -0.22 -0.21 -0.17
C ALA A 43 1.20 -0.43 0.38
N PRO A 44 2.24 -0.14 -0.41
CA PRO A 44 3.61 -0.40 0.00
C PRO A 44 4.21 0.76 0.78
N GLY A 45 5.18 0.44 1.65
CA GLY A 45 5.98 1.42 2.35
C GLY A 45 7.44 0.97 2.38
N ALA A 46 8.22 1.37 1.38
CA ALA A 46 9.61 0.96 1.22
C ALA A 46 10.56 2.14 1.17
N ALA A 47 11.82 1.88 1.51
CA ALA A 47 12.93 2.81 1.35
C ALA A 47 13.29 2.88 -0.14
N THR A 48 12.86 3.94 -0.81
CA THR A 48 13.10 4.19 -2.23
C THR A 48 13.51 5.64 -2.43
N PRO A 49 14.02 6.02 -3.61
CA PRO A 49 14.27 7.43 -3.89
C PRO A 49 13.04 8.33 -3.68
N MET A 50 11.83 7.83 -3.93
CA MET A 50 10.60 8.58 -3.69
C MET A 50 10.38 8.92 -2.22
N THR A 51 10.88 8.11 -1.30
CA THR A 51 10.70 8.31 0.14
C THR A 51 11.95 8.89 0.81
N GLU A 52 13.00 9.17 0.06
CA GLU A 52 14.29 9.60 0.62
C GLU A 52 14.15 10.83 1.50
N THR A 53 13.43 11.85 1.07
CA THR A 53 13.25 13.09 1.84
C THR A 53 12.63 12.81 3.20
N ILE A 54 11.55 12.06 3.28
CA ILE A 54 10.88 11.78 4.55
C ILE A 54 11.67 10.84 5.44
N ARG A 55 12.60 10.05 4.89
CA ARG A 55 13.46 9.15 5.64
C ARG A 55 14.72 9.85 6.19
N THR A 56 15.21 10.89 5.52
CA THR A 56 16.51 11.50 5.83
C THR A 56 16.42 12.94 6.31
N ASP A 57 15.39 13.70 5.95
CA ASP A 57 15.21 15.08 6.39
C ASP A 57 14.86 15.10 7.88
N GLU A 58 15.63 15.85 8.67
CA GLU A 58 15.44 15.92 10.12
C GLU A 58 14.05 16.37 10.54
N ARG A 59 13.35 17.15 9.69
CA ARG A 59 11.98 17.62 9.98
C ARG A 59 10.96 16.50 9.95
N PHE A 60 11.22 15.42 9.22
CA PHE A 60 10.27 14.34 8.97
C PHE A 60 10.72 12.98 9.50
N LYS A 61 12.02 12.79 9.60
CA LYS A 61 12.65 11.49 9.87
C LYS A 61 12.07 10.77 11.08
N THR A 62 12.13 11.39 12.25
CA THR A 62 11.67 10.78 13.51
C THR A 62 10.16 10.55 13.48
N ARG A 63 9.40 11.58 13.07
CA ARG A 63 7.95 11.52 13.01
C ARG A 63 7.47 10.40 12.09
N THR A 64 8.13 10.25 10.95
CA THR A 64 7.76 9.22 9.98
C THR A 64 8.03 7.83 10.53
N LEU A 65 9.17 7.61 11.18
CA LEU A 65 9.48 6.34 11.81
C LEU A 65 8.50 5.98 12.92
N GLU A 66 8.06 6.96 13.69
CA GLU A 66 7.08 6.73 14.76
C GLU A 66 5.74 6.22 14.24
N ARG A 67 5.42 6.53 12.99
CA ARG A 67 4.18 6.06 12.34
C ARG A 67 4.26 4.62 11.86
N ILE A 68 5.44 4.03 11.85
CA ILE A 68 5.63 2.65 11.42
C ILE A 68 5.75 1.77 12.67
N PRO A 69 4.72 0.98 13.02
CA PRO A 69 4.78 0.14 14.21
C PRO A 69 5.98 -0.79 14.26
N LEU A 70 6.45 -1.31 13.12
CA LEU A 70 7.66 -2.13 13.09
C LEU A 70 8.95 -1.32 13.29
N GLY A 71 8.87 0.02 13.27
CA GLY A 71 9.99 0.90 13.63
C GLY A 71 11.10 1.00 12.60
N ARG A 72 10.87 0.54 11.38
CA ARG A 72 11.87 0.58 10.31
C ARG A 72 11.20 0.63 8.96
N TRP A 73 11.93 1.17 7.97
CA TRP A 73 11.55 1.08 6.56
C TRP A 73 11.99 -0.27 6.00
N ALA A 74 11.17 -0.85 5.12
CA ALA A 74 11.53 -2.05 4.40
C ALA A 74 12.40 -1.70 3.19
N GLU A 75 13.27 -2.62 2.78
CA GLU A 75 13.89 -2.55 1.47
C GLU A 75 12.91 -3.05 0.41
N PRO A 76 13.00 -2.57 -0.85
CA PRO A 76 12.07 -3.02 -1.90
C PRO A 76 11.99 -4.54 -2.06
N GLU A 77 13.11 -5.24 -1.90
CA GLU A 77 13.19 -6.69 -2.00
C GLU A 77 12.35 -7.40 -0.93
N GLU A 78 12.13 -6.75 0.21
CA GLU A 78 11.32 -7.30 1.30
C GLU A 78 9.83 -7.26 0.95
N LEU A 79 9.43 -6.35 0.07
CA LEU A 79 8.03 -6.20 -0.37
C LEU A 79 7.70 -7.10 -1.57
N ALA A 80 8.68 -7.39 -2.41
CA ALA A 80 8.45 -8.15 -3.65
C ALA A 80 7.66 -9.45 -3.45
N PRO A 81 7.89 -10.24 -2.38
CA PRO A 81 7.12 -11.46 -2.15
C PRO A 81 5.62 -11.26 -2.05
N VAL A 82 5.15 -10.06 -1.64
CA VAL A 82 3.71 -9.78 -1.56
C VAL A 82 3.09 -9.80 -2.95
N TRP A 83 3.74 -9.17 -3.93
CA TRP A 83 3.25 -9.19 -5.32
C TRP A 83 3.36 -10.60 -5.93
N VAL A 84 4.45 -11.29 -5.66
CA VAL A 84 4.63 -12.66 -6.14
C VAL A 84 3.51 -13.56 -5.61
N PHE A 85 3.18 -13.45 -4.33
CA PHE A 85 2.08 -14.21 -3.74
C PHE A 85 0.75 -13.88 -4.43
N LEU A 86 0.44 -12.59 -4.59
CA LEU A 86 -0.82 -12.16 -5.19
C LEU A 86 -0.95 -12.56 -6.66
N ALA A 87 0.17 -12.72 -7.36
CA ALA A 87 0.20 -13.17 -8.75
C ALA A 87 0.24 -14.70 -8.88
N SER A 88 0.32 -15.42 -7.78
CA SER A 88 0.45 -16.87 -7.78
C SER A 88 -0.89 -17.58 -7.57
N GLU A 89 -0.91 -18.89 -7.83
CA GLU A 89 -2.09 -19.70 -7.54
C GLU A 89 -2.40 -19.78 -6.04
N GLY A 90 -1.41 -19.49 -5.18
CA GLY A 90 -1.61 -19.42 -3.74
C GLY A 90 -2.61 -18.35 -3.33
N ALA A 91 -2.83 -17.33 -4.18
CA ALA A 91 -3.78 -16.26 -3.93
C ALA A 91 -5.11 -16.46 -4.67
N SER A 92 -5.40 -17.66 -5.16
CA SER A 92 -6.56 -17.91 -6.02
C SER A 92 -7.91 -17.60 -5.37
N TYR A 93 -7.98 -17.56 -4.05
CA TYR A 93 -9.21 -17.22 -3.31
C TYR A 93 -9.15 -15.86 -2.65
N VAL A 94 -8.20 -15.00 -3.04
CA VAL A 94 -7.99 -13.65 -2.51
C VAL A 94 -8.36 -12.65 -3.58
N THR A 95 -9.43 -11.88 -3.36
CA THR A 95 -9.83 -10.82 -4.29
C THR A 95 -10.48 -9.66 -3.57
N GLY A 96 -10.38 -8.47 -4.14
CA GLY A 96 -10.99 -7.26 -3.60
C GLY A 96 -10.30 -6.71 -2.36
N GLN A 97 -9.10 -7.17 -2.05
CA GLN A 97 -8.42 -6.81 -0.80
C GLN A 97 -7.41 -5.67 -1.01
N LEU A 98 -7.30 -4.84 0.02
CA LEU A 98 -6.22 -3.87 0.16
C LEU A 98 -5.24 -4.45 1.15
N ILE A 99 -4.02 -4.72 0.70
CA ILE A 99 -2.98 -5.33 1.51
C ILE A 99 -1.92 -4.27 1.83
N GLY A 100 -1.80 -3.91 3.10
CA GLY A 100 -0.75 -3.01 3.56
C GLY A 100 0.56 -3.77 3.74
N ALA A 101 1.58 -3.38 2.98
CA ALA A 101 2.94 -3.88 3.12
C ALA A 101 3.82 -2.71 3.57
N ASP A 102 3.57 -2.20 4.78
CA ASP A 102 4.05 -0.91 5.25
C ASP A 102 4.48 -0.91 6.73
N GLY A 103 4.77 -2.07 7.28
CA GLY A 103 5.19 -2.20 8.67
C GLY A 103 4.11 -1.84 9.67
N GLY A 104 2.86 -1.81 9.26
CA GLY A 104 1.72 -1.49 10.10
C GLY A 104 1.27 -0.04 10.04
N MET A 105 1.88 0.78 9.20
CA MET A 105 1.56 2.22 9.11
C MET A 105 0.08 2.48 8.85
N SER A 106 -0.57 1.63 8.06
CA SER A 106 -1.97 1.80 7.67
C SER A 106 -2.92 0.83 8.37
N ILE A 107 -2.61 0.44 9.61
CA ILE A 107 -3.55 -0.38 10.39
C ILE A 107 -4.89 0.34 10.49
N HIS A 108 -5.93 -0.35 10.15
CA HIS A 108 -7.29 0.18 10.13
C HIS A 108 -8.32 -0.91 10.43
#